data_0aec4602319392694e6899ee28eb0dbe
#
_entry.id   0aec4602319392694e6899ee28eb0dbe
#
_cell.length_a   1.000
_cell.length_b   1.000
_cell.length_c   1.000
_cell.angle_alpha   90.00
_cell.angle_beta   90.00
_cell.angle_gamma   90.00
#
_symmetry.space_group_name_H-M   'P 1'
#
loop_
_entity.id
_entity.type
_entity.pdbx_description
1 polymer ?
#
loop_
_entity_poly.entity_id
_entity_poly.type
_entity_poly.pdbx_seq_one_letter_code
_entity_poly.pdbx_strand_id
1 'polypeptide(L)'
;MAFNDQRKQQQDGDLQEKLVQVNRVAKVVKGGRIFGFTALSVVGDGKGKVGFGRGKAREVPVAIQKAMEAARRNMIQVELDNGTIQYGASKIYMQPASEGTGVIAGGAMRAVLEIAGVHNVLAKCYGSTNPVNVVRATFNGLRDMASPENVAAKRGKTVEEILN
;
A
#
# COMPACT_ATOMS: atom_id res chain seq x y z
N MET A 1 -11.50 12.56 -28.18
CA MET A 1 -11.61 11.68 -26.98
C MET A 1 -10.74 10.41 -27.07
N ALA A 2 -10.24 9.99 -28.23
CA ALA A 2 -9.47 8.73 -28.40
C ALA A 2 -8.00 8.78 -27.91
N PHE A 3 -7.37 9.95 -27.81
CA PHE A 3 -5.96 10.07 -27.41
C PHE A 3 -5.70 9.84 -25.89
N ASN A 4 -6.74 9.89 -25.05
CA ASN A 4 -6.59 9.70 -23.60
C ASN A 4 -6.68 8.22 -23.19
N ASP A 5 -7.30 7.37 -24.02
CA ASP A 5 -7.43 5.94 -23.74
C ASP A 5 -6.16 5.15 -24.07
N GLN A 6 -5.40 5.57 -25.08
CA GLN A 6 -4.14 4.90 -25.44
C GLN A 6 -3.03 5.15 -24.39
N ARG A 7 -3.00 6.31 -23.72
CA ARG A 7 -2.07 6.57 -22.62
C ARG A 7 -2.39 5.76 -21.36
N LYS A 8 -3.68 5.46 -21.11
CA LYS A 8 -4.08 4.58 -20.01
C LYS A 8 -3.70 3.12 -20.25
N GLN A 9 -3.81 2.64 -21.48
CA GLN A 9 -3.48 1.26 -21.82
C GLN A 9 -1.96 0.98 -21.79
N GLN A 10 -1.11 1.96 -22.09
CA GLN A 10 0.35 1.82 -21.99
C GLN A 10 0.88 1.87 -20.55
N GLN A 11 0.15 2.48 -19.60
CA GLN A 11 0.50 2.46 -18.18
C GLN A 11 0.04 1.19 -17.45
N ASP A 12 -0.92 0.46 -18.00
CA ASP A 12 -1.46 -0.76 -17.39
C ASP A 12 -0.56 -2.01 -17.59
N GLY A 13 0.38 -1.97 -18.54
CA GLY A 13 1.24 -3.11 -18.88
C GLY A 13 2.34 -3.44 -17.87
N ASP A 14 2.67 -2.53 -16.97
CA ASP A 14 3.80 -2.66 -16.04
C ASP A 14 3.35 -2.74 -14.55
N LEU A 15 2.02 -2.75 -14.30
CA LEU A 15 1.49 -2.75 -12.94
C LEU A 15 1.45 -4.17 -12.35
N GLN A 16 2.15 -4.36 -11.25
CA GLN A 16 2.08 -5.57 -10.45
C GLN A 16 0.89 -5.52 -9.50
N GLU A 17 0.16 -6.62 -9.41
CA GLU A 17 -1.03 -6.74 -8.57
C GLU A 17 -0.82 -7.85 -7.54
N LYS A 18 -1.14 -7.58 -6.28
CA LYS A 18 -1.05 -8.56 -5.21
C LYS A 18 -2.31 -8.58 -4.35
N LEU A 19 -2.94 -9.75 -4.28
CA LEU A 19 -4.05 -10.00 -3.37
C LEU A 19 -3.50 -10.22 -1.96
N VAL A 20 -3.94 -9.38 -1.01
CA VAL A 20 -3.52 -9.48 0.41
C VAL A 20 -4.42 -10.44 1.15
N GLN A 21 -5.74 -10.30 1.01
CA GLN A 21 -6.71 -11.11 1.74
C GLN A 21 -8.08 -11.12 1.06
N VAL A 22 -8.78 -12.26 1.17
CA VAL A 22 -10.20 -12.40 0.87
C VAL A 22 -10.93 -12.90 2.11
N ASN A 23 -12.00 -12.22 2.50
CA ASN A 23 -12.83 -12.60 3.62
C ASN A 23 -14.27 -12.84 3.16
N ARG A 24 -14.87 -13.95 3.62
CA ARG A 24 -16.30 -14.19 3.50
C ARG A 24 -17.04 -13.43 4.59
N VAL A 25 -18.02 -12.64 4.22
CA VAL A 25 -18.86 -11.85 5.15
C VAL A 25 -20.34 -12.20 4.96
N ALA A 26 -21.13 -12.04 6.00
CA ALA A 26 -22.55 -12.31 5.96
C ALA A 26 -23.35 -11.08 6.41
N LYS A 27 -24.46 -10.79 5.71
CA LYS A 27 -25.49 -9.86 6.14
C LYS A 27 -26.67 -10.67 6.65
N VAL A 28 -27.05 -10.47 7.91
CA VAL A 28 -28.23 -11.11 8.50
C VAL A 28 -29.48 -10.37 8.05
N VAL A 29 -30.44 -11.11 7.53
CA VAL A 29 -31.77 -10.62 7.08
C VAL A 29 -32.87 -11.48 7.73
N LYS A 30 -34.14 -11.05 7.62
CA LYS A 30 -35.29 -11.76 8.22
C LYS A 30 -35.43 -13.24 7.79
N GLY A 31 -34.93 -13.62 6.61
CA GLY A 31 -34.97 -14.99 6.08
C GLY A 31 -33.66 -15.78 6.22
N GLY A 32 -32.65 -15.26 6.93
CA GLY A 32 -31.35 -15.95 7.08
C GLY A 32 -30.14 -15.04 6.87
N ARG A 33 -29.08 -15.60 6.28
CA ARG A 33 -27.81 -14.90 6.04
C ARG A 33 -27.49 -14.81 4.56
N ILE A 34 -27.27 -13.60 4.05
CA ILE A 34 -26.77 -13.37 2.69
C ILE A 34 -25.28 -13.25 2.77
N PHE A 35 -24.56 -14.17 2.09
CA PHE A 35 -23.11 -14.18 2.05
C PHE A 35 -22.57 -13.28 0.94
N GLY A 36 -21.39 -12.75 1.16
CA GLY A 36 -20.59 -12.00 0.22
C GLY A 36 -19.11 -12.13 0.53
N PHE A 37 -18.28 -11.55 -0.34
CA PHE A 37 -16.84 -11.59 -0.18
C PHE A 37 -16.28 -10.18 -0.18
N THR A 38 -15.22 -9.96 0.59
CA THR A 38 -14.46 -8.73 0.60
C THR A 38 -13.02 -9.04 0.29
N ALA A 39 -12.47 -8.42 -0.76
CA ALA A 39 -11.07 -8.53 -1.13
C ALA A 39 -10.31 -7.27 -0.75
N LEU A 40 -9.04 -7.42 -0.38
CA LEU A 40 -8.07 -6.37 -0.17
C LEU A 40 -6.91 -6.63 -1.12
N SER A 41 -6.64 -5.69 -2.03
CA SER A 41 -5.57 -5.80 -3.04
C SER A 41 -4.67 -4.57 -3.00
N VAL A 42 -3.42 -4.77 -3.39
CA VAL A 42 -2.40 -3.74 -3.58
C VAL A 42 -1.93 -3.80 -5.02
N VAL A 43 -1.71 -2.65 -5.63
CA VAL A 43 -1.25 -2.48 -7.00
C VAL A 43 -0.12 -1.46 -7.04
N GLY A 44 0.90 -1.67 -7.86
CA GLY A 44 2.00 -0.71 -8.03
C GLY A 44 2.91 -1.07 -9.20
N ASP A 45 3.86 -0.20 -9.48
CA ASP A 45 4.78 -0.31 -10.62
C ASP A 45 6.17 -0.84 -10.25
N GLY A 46 6.42 -1.11 -8.96
CA GLY A 46 7.75 -1.50 -8.47
C GLY A 46 8.79 -0.36 -8.50
N LYS A 47 8.38 0.87 -8.81
CA LYS A 47 9.25 2.04 -8.97
C LYS A 47 8.81 3.22 -8.08
N GLY A 48 8.21 2.92 -6.94
CA GLY A 48 7.75 3.92 -5.97
C GLY A 48 6.29 4.32 -6.09
N LYS A 49 5.51 3.81 -7.06
CA LYS A 49 4.07 4.03 -7.09
C LYS A 49 3.35 2.83 -6.51
N VAL A 50 2.51 3.07 -5.53
CA VAL A 50 1.72 2.02 -4.89
C VAL A 50 0.32 2.53 -4.55
N GLY A 51 -0.67 1.67 -4.69
CA GLY A 51 -2.04 1.92 -4.32
C GLY A 51 -2.66 0.72 -3.63
N PHE A 52 -3.65 0.93 -2.80
CA PHE A 52 -4.44 -0.16 -2.23
C PHE A 52 -5.92 0.08 -2.43
N GLY A 53 -6.67 -1.00 -2.53
CA GLY A 53 -8.10 -0.95 -2.69
C GLY A 53 -8.83 -2.08 -1.99
N ARG A 54 -10.09 -1.83 -1.67
CA ARG A 54 -10.99 -2.82 -1.09
C ARG A 54 -12.22 -2.97 -1.98
N GLY A 55 -12.52 -4.22 -2.36
CA GLY A 55 -13.70 -4.57 -3.11
C GLY A 55 -14.66 -5.44 -2.31
N LYS A 56 -15.96 -5.33 -2.57
CA LYS A 56 -17.00 -6.19 -2.00
C LYS A 56 -17.96 -6.63 -3.09
N ALA A 57 -18.22 -7.94 -3.16
CA ALA A 57 -19.16 -8.53 -4.11
C ALA A 57 -19.76 -9.83 -3.55
N ARG A 58 -20.74 -10.40 -4.29
CA ARG A 58 -21.28 -11.73 -3.97
C ARG A 58 -20.33 -12.85 -4.38
N GLU A 59 -19.51 -12.62 -5.41
CA GLU A 59 -18.54 -13.56 -5.96
C GLU A 59 -17.11 -13.08 -5.69
N VAL A 60 -16.18 -14.03 -5.50
CA VAL A 60 -14.78 -13.73 -5.21
C VAL A 60 -14.08 -12.99 -6.35
N PRO A 61 -14.17 -13.44 -7.64
CA PRO A 61 -13.50 -12.77 -8.75
C PRO A 61 -13.91 -11.30 -8.90
N VAL A 62 -15.22 -11.04 -8.79
CA VAL A 62 -15.77 -9.67 -8.88
C VAL A 62 -15.33 -8.80 -7.70
N ALA A 63 -15.20 -9.37 -6.50
CA ALA A 63 -14.66 -8.64 -5.35
C ALA A 63 -13.19 -8.27 -5.54
N ILE A 64 -12.38 -9.17 -6.11
CA ILE A 64 -10.96 -8.94 -6.41
C ILE A 64 -10.83 -7.86 -7.49
N GLN A 65 -11.56 -7.97 -8.60
CA GLN A 65 -11.53 -6.97 -9.67
C GLN A 65 -11.86 -5.57 -9.14
N LYS A 66 -12.93 -5.42 -8.36
CA LYS A 66 -13.30 -4.14 -7.73
C LYS A 66 -12.21 -3.62 -6.78
N ALA A 67 -11.52 -4.50 -6.06
CA ALA A 67 -10.42 -4.11 -5.18
C ALA A 67 -9.24 -3.58 -6.00
N MET A 68 -8.87 -4.23 -7.09
CA MET A 68 -7.81 -3.80 -8.01
C MET A 68 -8.12 -2.47 -8.67
N GLU A 69 -9.32 -2.29 -9.20
CA GLU A 69 -9.76 -1.01 -9.77
C GLU A 69 -9.72 0.14 -8.74
N ALA A 70 -10.13 -0.14 -7.50
CA ALA A 70 -10.03 0.84 -6.41
C ALA A 70 -8.58 1.15 -6.05
N ALA A 71 -7.68 0.16 -6.07
CA ALA A 71 -6.26 0.34 -5.83
C ALA A 71 -5.60 1.21 -6.92
N ARG A 72 -5.88 0.93 -8.20
CA ARG A 72 -5.37 1.72 -9.33
C ARG A 72 -5.80 3.20 -9.26
N ARG A 73 -7.01 3.49 -8.77
CA ARG A 73 -7.49 4.88 -8.60
C ARG A 73 -6.82 5.63 -7.45
N ASN A 74 -6.32 4.91 -6.45
CA ASN A 74 -5.75 5.47 -5.22
C ASN A 74 -4.22 5.31 -5.16
N MET A 75 -3.54 5.33 -6.30
CA MET A 75 -2.08 5.25 -6.32
C MET A 75 -1.43 6.55 -5.83
N ILE A 76 -0.38 6.40 -5.05
CA ILE A 76 0.49 7.49 -4.59
C ILE A 76 1.92 7.24 -5.04
N GLN A 77 2.67 8.33 -5.20
CA GLN A 77 4.13 8.28 -5.33
C GLN A 77 4.74 8.24 -3.93
N VAL A 78 5.67 7.32 -3.72
CA VAL A 78 6.37 7.10 -2.45
C VAL A 78 7.81 7.56 -2.61
N GLU A 79 8.27 8.41 -1.69
CA GLU A 79 9.68 8.71 -1.48
C GLU A 79 10.18 7.79 -0.37
N LEU A 80 11.27 7.04 -0.63
CA LEU A 80 11.73 5.97 0.23
C LEU A 80 12.72 6.50 1.28
N ASP A 81 12.20 6.98 2.42
CA ASP A 81 12.98 7.37 3.59
C ASP A 81 12.41 6.78 4.89
N ASN A 82 13.21 6.83 5.97
CA ASN A 82 12.97 6.15 7.24
C ASN A 82 11.90 6.81 8.11
N GLY A 83 11.03 6.03 8.74
CA GLY A 83 10.12 6.57 9.73
C GLY A 83 9.27 5.54 10.49
N THR A 84 8.86 5.92 11.70
CA THR A 84 7.87 5.19 12.50
C THR A 84 6.51 5.84 12.36
N ILE A 85 5.48 5.08 11.99
CA ILE A 85 4.17 5.62 11.67
C ILE A 85 3.06 4.84 12.36
N GLN A 86 2.06 5.59 12.82
CA GLN A 86 0.89 5.06 13.50
C GLN A 86 -0.38 5.37 12.71
N TYR A 87 -1.23 4.36 12.54
CA TYR A 87 -2.58 4.54 12.00
C TYR A 87 -3.59 3.76 12.83
N GLY A 88 -4.49 4.47 13.51
CA GLY A 88 -5.50 3.86 14.36
C GLY A 88 -4.86 2.93 15.40
N ALA A 89 -5.34 1.68 15.47
CA ALA A 89 -4.83 0.66 16.40
C ALA A 89 -3.55 -0.07 15.91
N SER A 90 -3.09 0.17 14.69
CA SER A 90 -1.87 -0.41 14.13
C SER A 90 -0.75 0.61 14.14
N LYS A 91 0.40 0.24 14.71
CA LYS A 91 1.64 1.02 14.69
C LYS A 91 2.63 0.27 13.81
N ILE A 92 3.27 0.98 12.88
CA ILE A 92 4.25 0.39 11.98
C ILE A 92 5.60 1.06 12.20
N TYR A 93 6.60 0.21 12.37
CA TYR A 93 8.01 0.60 12.40
C TYR A 93 8.66 0.07 11.13
N MET A 94 9.38 0.91 10.41
CA MET A 94 10.15 0.55 9.22
C MET A 94 11.55 1.15 9.35
N GLN A 95 12.55 0.38 8.99
CA GLN A 95 13.96 0.79 8.99
C GLN A 95 14.64 0.22 7.76
N PRO A 96 15.50 0.98 7.06
CA PRO A 96 16.29 0.43 5.97
C PRO A 96 17.23 -0.62 6.51
N ALA A 97 17.57 -1.55 5.65
CA ALA A 97 18.50 -2.62 5.93
C ALA A 97 19.62 -2.67 4.90
N SER A 98 20.71 -3.36 5.23
CA SER A 98 21.83 -3.58 4.33
C SER A 98 21.40 -4.31 3.07
N GLU A 99 22.13 -4.11 1.99
CA GLU A 99 21.92 -4.84 0.74
C GLU A 99 21.95 -6.36 0.97
N GLY A 100 21.02 -7.06 0.32
CA GLY A 100 20.87 -8.51 0.47
C GLY A 100 19.98 -8.97 1.63
N THR A 101 19.53 -8.07 2.51
CA THR A 101 18.59 -8.43 3.60
C THR A 101 17.22 -8.83 3.09
N GLY A 102 16.76 -8.22 2.00
CA GLY A 102 15.42 -8.41 1.46
C GLY A 102 14.33 -7.74 2.30
N VAL A 103 13.07 -8.07 2.03
CA VAL A 103 11.92 -7.51 2.74
C VAL A 103 11.57 -8.38 3.94
N ILE A 104 11.93 -7.94 5.14
CA ILE A 104 11.58 -8.60 6.40
C ILE A 104 10.38 -7.86 7.01
N ALA A 105 9.17 -8.33 6.69
CA ALA A 105 7.91 -7.70 7.10
C ALA A 105 6.78 -8.72 7.25
N GLY A 106 5.75 -8.38 8.01
CA GLY A 106 4.50 -9.17 8.08
C GLY A 106 3.78 -9.21 6.73
N GLY A 107 3.04 -10.29 6.44
CA GLY A 107 2.48 -10.57 5.10
C GLY A 107 1.74 -9.41 4.44
N ALA A 108 0.87 -8.71 5.17
CA ALA A 108 0.13 -7.56 4.64
C ALA A 108 1.04 -6.35 4.33
N MET A 109 2.04 -6.12 5.17
CA MET A 109 3.04 -5.07 5.02
C MET A 109 4.02 -5.39 3.89
N ARG A 110 4.49 -6.66 3.84
CA ARG A 110 5.37 -7.17 2.79
C ARG A 110 4.76 -6.97 1.41
N ALA A 111 3.46 -7.25 1.24
CA ALA A 111 2.77 -7.06 -0.02
C ALA A 111 2.82 -5.61 -0.52
N VAL A 112 2.71 -4.62 0.38
CA VAL A 112 2.81 -3.20 0.02
C VAL A 112 4.24 -2.81 -0.35
N LEU A 113 5.22 -3.23 0.46
CA LEU A 113 6.63 -2.86 0.29
C LEU A 113 7.24 -3.47 -0.98
N GLU A 114 6.96 -4.75 -1.27
CA GLU A 114 7.41 -5.41 -2.50
C GLU A 114 6.87 -4.72 -3.75
N ILE A 115 5.57 -4.39 -3.76
CA ILE A 115 4.93 -3.71 -4.90
C ILE A 115 5.38 -2.25 -5.02
N ALA A 116 5.73 -1.60 -3.91
CA ALA A 116 6.34 -0.26 -3.94
C ALA A 116 7.77 -0.25 -4.48
N GLY A 117 8.43 -1.41 -4.61
CA GLY A 117 9.81 -1.53 -5.07
C GLY A 117 10.85 -1.38 -3.96
N VAL A 118 10.46 -1.59 -2.70
CA VAL A 118 11.40 -1.61 -1.58
C VAL A 118 12.08 -2.97 -1.52
N HIS A 119 13.40 -3.02 -1.60
CA HIS A 119 14.16 -4.27 -1.65
C HIS A 119 14.76 -4.68 -0.30
N ASN A 120 15.22 -3.71 0.52
CA ASN A 120 15.93 -4.00 1.77
C ASN A 120 15.30 -3.20 2.91
N VAL A 121 14.48 -3.87 3.74
CA VAL A 121 13.76 -3.23 4.83
C VAL A 121 13.48 -4.18 5.97
N LEU A 122 13.65 -3.69 7.19
CA LEU A 122 13.19 -4.33 8.43
C LEU A 122 11.91 -3.62 8.87
N ALA A 123 10.81 -4.36 8.96
CA ALA A 123 9.54 -3.76 9.31
C ALA A 123 8.76 -4.61 10.32
N LYS A 124 8.18 -3.95 11.30
CA LYS A 124 7.38 -4.57 12.37
C LYS A 124 6.07 -3.85 12.59
N CYS A 125 5.00 -4.62 12.72
CA CYS A 125 3.70 -4.12 13.11
C CYS A 125 3.48 -4.37 14.62
N TYR A 126 3.07 -3.34 15.34
CA TYR A 126 2.68 -3.38 16.75
C TYR A 126 1.18 -3.07 16.88
N GLY A 127 0.55 -3.63 17.91
CA GLY A 127 -0.89 -3.47 18.15
C GLY A 127 -1.73 -4.35 17.24
N SER A 128 -2.73 -3.78 16.58
CA SER A 128 -3.65 -4.54 15.73
C SER A 128 -2.98 -5.07 14.47
N THR A 129 -3.11 -6.37 14.24
CA THR A 129 -2.60 -7.08 13.04
C THR A 129 -3.66 -7.21 11.94
N ASN A 130 -4.81 -6.52 12.05
CA ASN A 130 -5.84 -6.55 11.02
C ASN A 130 -5.25 -6.07 9.67
N PRO A 131 -5.28 -6.90 8.60
CA PRO A 131 -4.62 -6.60 7.34
C PRO A 131 -5.03 -5.26 6.72
N VAL A 132 -6.30 -4.86 6.84
CA VAL A 132 -6.77 -3.57 6.33
C VAL A 132 -6.12 -2.40 7.07
N ASN A 133 -5.99 -2.50 8.40
CA ASN A 133 -5.35 -1.47 9.22
C ASN A 133 -3.85 -1.42 8.95
N VAL A 134 -3.20 -2.58 8.85
CA VAL A 134 -1.77 -2.69 8.55
C VAL A 134 -1.45 -2.09 7.19
N VAL A 135 -2.18 -2.45 6.13
CA VAL A 135 -1.98 -1.88 4.78
C VAL A 135 -2.17 -0.37 4.79
N ARG A 136 -3.22 0.13 5.45
CA ARG A 136 -3.44 1.59 5.56
C ARG A 136 -2.34 2.29 6.32
N ALA A 137 -1.88 1.70 7.43
CA ALA A 137 -0.79 2.27 8.21
C ALA A 137 0.50 2.31 7.40
N THR A 138 0.86 1.23 6.68
CA THR A 138 2.04 1.19 5.80
C THR A 138 1.91 2.24 4.69
N PHE A 139 0.75 2.33 4.05
CA PHE A 139 0.50 3.27 2.97
C PHE A 139 0.60 4.74 3.44
N ASN A 140 -0.03 5.07 4.56
CA ASN A 140 0.08 6.41 5.14
C ASN A 140 1.52 6.71 5.55
N GLY A 141 2.20 5.69 6.05
CA GLY A 141 3.59 5.76 6.36
C GLY A 141 4.46 6.18 5.21
N LEU A 142 4.33 5.47 4.15
CA LEU A 142 5.07 5.76 2.93
C LEU A 142 4.70 7.14 2.34
N ARG A 143 3.44 7.57 2.45
CA ARG A 143 3.00 8.89 1.98
C ARG A 143 3.54 10.05 2.83
N ASP A 144 3.59 9.85 4.15
CA ASP A 144 3.95 10.90 5.09
C ASP A 144 5.48 11.00 5.30
N MET A 145 6.27 10.16 4.63
CA MET A 145 7.73 10.30 4.53
C MET A 145 8.08 11.58 3.79
N ALA A 146 9.02 12.32 4.33
CA ALA A 146 9.53 13.54 3.72
C ALA A 146 10.98 13.33 3.29
N SER A 147 11.29 13.59 2.02
CA SER A 147 12.67 13.58 1.54
C SER A 147 13.50 14.66 2.23
N PRO A 148 14.83 14.45 2.38
CA PRO A 148 15.73 15.49 2.90
C PRO A 148 15.60 16.82 2.16
N GLU A 149 15.34 16.79 0.86
CA GLU A 149 15.09 17.97 0.03
C GLU A 149 13.84 18.75 0.46
N ASN A 150 12.73 18.03 0.71
CA ASN A 150 11.49 18.63 1.20
C ASN A 150 11.64 19.23 2.60
N VAL A 151 12.43 18.58 3.47
CA VAL A 151 12.75 19.10 4.80
C VAL A 151 13.64 20.32 4.71
N ALA A 152 14.65 20.30 3.83
CA ALA A 152 15.56 21.42 3.56
C ALA A 152 14.79 22.66 3.10
N ALA A 153 13.91 22.48 2.10
CA ALA A 153 13.07 23.54 1.58
C ALA A 153 12.16 24.15 2.68
N LYS A 154 11.56 23.32 3.53
CA LYS A 154 10.73 23.79 4.66
C LYS A 154 11.50 24.55 5.73
N ARG A 155 12.77 24.21 5.96
CA ARG A 155 13.63 24.84 6.98
C ARG A 155 14.49 25.98 6.42
N GLY A 156 14.51 26.21 5.11
CA GLY A 156 15.35 27.18 4.44
C GLY A 156 16.85 26.90 4.57
N LYS A 157 17.23 25.62 4.66
CA LYS A 157 18.59 25.11 4.82
C LYS A 157 19.01 24.27 3.62
N THR A 158 20.30 24.06 3.45
CA THR A 158 20.82 23.11 2.46
C THR A 158 20.65 21.66 2.92
N VAL A 159 20.60 20.71 1.99
CA VAL A 159 20.48 19.27 2.31
C VAL A 159 21.67 18.81 3.14
N GLU A 160 22.88 19.33 2.86
CA GLU A 160 24.11 19.02 3.60
C GLU A 160 24.06 19.45 5.06
N GLU A 161 23.42 20.59 5.35
CA GLU A 161 23.24 21.10 6.72
C GLU A 161 22.19 20.30 7.53
N ILE A 162 21.38 19.48 6.87
CA ILE A 162 20.34 18.68 7.52
C ILE A 162 20.84 17.25 7.78
N LEU A 163 21.76 16.75 6.94
CA LEU A 163 22.32 15.41 7.08
C LEU A 163 23.52 15.34 8.02
N ASN A 164 24.16 16.48 8.33
CA ASN A 164 25.20 16.61 9.34
C ASN A 164 24.58 17.00 10.70
#